data_645a0b0e213cdeff920c6d61bd4bf425
#
_entry.id   645a0b0e213cdeff920c6d61bd4bf425
#
_cell.length_a   1.000
_cell.length_b   1.000
_cell.length_c   1.000
_cell.angle_alpha   90.00
_cell.angle_beta   90.00
_cell.angle_gamma   90.00
#
_symmetry.space_group_name_H-M   'P 1'
#
loop_
_entity.id
_entity.type
_entity.pdbx_description
1 polymer ?
#
loop_
_entity_poly.entity_id
_entity_poly.type
_entity_poly.pdbx_seq_one_letter_code
_entity_poly.pdbx_strand_id
1 'polypeptide(L)'
;FSGLTMDDFTGVPEANEADLEAVKKAGERDENLAALLPKKREDELSILVAGEGSLSEALLVPMSVKECIFMMCRLQQMNEQAEMPDYNEKGQLIYDAIVEKLKMASSLYVLLDKATGLPYIIEGTIDVYSEEILAKHALHFYENQYHKSLVLKEIPKKSTGLPGRISLFAWLYYLGMEKLLINNGSYQLLMNRSDFLEDPSEEKGAELPVPVFNPALRFEMADLMGEVRWPVTYPEREEKLAAKKNAVLNELVKSKLLVPVKYNGDLNVGQNSLSAEQGQGLILPRITNKQKQSFLPLFTDWMEFEKAYKRNDWG
;
A
#
# COMPACT_ATOMS: atom_id res chain seq x y z
N PHE A 1 11.18 9.26 13.41
CA PHE A 1 11.18 10.59 12.77
C PHE A 1 11.89 11.65 13.62
N SER A 2 12.87 11.26 14.43
CA SER A 2 13.63 12.21 15.24
C SER A 2 14.75 12.85 14.40
N GLY A 3 14.56 14.08 13.98
CA GLY A 3 15.66 14.95 13.52
C GLY A 3 15.69 15.33 12.05
N LEU A 4 14.64 15.05 11.26
CA LEU A 4 14.57 15.53 9.89
C LEU A 4 13.89 16.90 9.84
N THR A 5 14.67 17.93 9.55
CA THR A 5 14.17 19.26 9.16
C THR A 5 13.89 19.29 7.65
N MET A 6 13.09 20.25 7.18
CA MET A 6 12.88 20.45 5.73
C MET A 6 14.19 20.71 4.98
N ASP A 7 15.22 21.22 5.65
CA ASP A 7 16.56 21.47 5.08
C ASP A 7 17.37 20.18 4.88
N ASP A 8 17.02 19.08 5.57
CA ASP A 8 17.64 17.77 5.35
C ASP A 8 17.22 17.14 4.00
N PHE A 9 16.25 17.74 3.31
CA PHE A 9 15.73 17.28 2.01
C PHE A 9 16.26 18.12 0.81
N THR A 10 17.10 19.11 1.04
CA THR A 10 17.59 20.02 -0.03
C THR A 10 18.80 19.48 -0.81
N GLY A 11 19.32 18.34 -0.46
CA GLY A 11 20.50 17.73 -1.08
C GLY A 11 20.21 16.77 -2.24
N VAL A 12 19.12 16.97 -3.00
CA VAL A 12 18.85 16.14 -4.19
C VAL A 12 19.76 16.61 -5.33
N PRO A 13 20.60 15.72 -5.92
CA PRO A 13 21.42 16.09 -7.07
C PRO A 13 20.55 16.61 -8.22
N GLU A 14 20.99 17.62 -8.92
CA GLU A 14 20.35 18.03 -10.17
C GLU A 14 20.38 16.86 -11.15
N ALA A 15 19.23 16.54 -11.75
CA ALA A 15 19.13 15.51 -12.77
C ALA A 15 19.90 15.91 -14.02
N ASN A 16 20.67 15.00 -14.55
CA ASN A 16 21.26 15.15 -15.88
C ASN A 16 20.20 14.80 -16.97
N GLU A 17 20.54 15.07 -18.24
CA GLU A 17 19.63 14.76 -19.37
C GLU A 17 19.23 13.27 -19.43
N ALA A 18 20.10 12.35 -19.00
CA ALA A 18 19.82 10.92 -18.98
C ALA A 18 18.75 10.57 -17.93
N ASP A 19 18.73 11.25 -16.77
CA ASP A 19 17.71 11.08 -15.73
C ASP A 19 16.33 11.58 -16.21
N LEU A 20 16.30 12.69 -16.95
CA LEU A 20 15.08 13.22 -17.57
C LEU A 20 14.55 12.31 -18.68
N GLU A 21 15.42 11.71 -19.48
CA GLU A 21 15.03 10.70 -20.48
C GLU A 21 14.51 9.42 -19.81
N ALA A 22 15.13 8.99 -18.71
CA ALA A 22 14.67 7.84 -17.94
C ALA A 22 13.25 8.08 -17.40
N VAL A 23 12.98 9.27 -16.84
CA VAL A 23 11.65 9.66 -16.37
C VAL A 23 10.62 9.74 -17.49
N LYS A 24 11.00 10.25 -18.67
CA LYS A 24 10.11 10.28 -19.85
C LYS A 24 9.78 8.88 -20.38
N LYS A 25 10.79 7.98 -20.43
CA LYS A 25 10.58 6.57 -20.81
C LYS A 25 9.81 5.77 -19.74
N ALA A 26 9.78 6.27 -18.54
CA ALA A 26 9.09 5.66 -17.44
C ALA A 26 7.56 5.53 -17.64
N GLY A 27 6.97 6.36 -18.49
CA GLY A 27 5.58 6.22 -18.91
C GLY A 27 5.34 5.22 -20.05
N GLU A 28 6.42 4.76 -20.71
CA GLU A 28 6.33 3.76 -21.76
C GLU A 28 6.44 2.37 -21.12
N ARG A 29 5.41 1.54 -21.27
CA ARG A 29 5.45 0.13 -20.87
C ARG A 29 6.63 -0.55 -21.54
N ASP A 30 7.45 -1.22 -20.75
CA ASP A 30 8.44 -2.17 -21.30
C ASP A 30 7.70 -3.39 -21.84
N GLU A 31 7.46 -3.41 -23.15
CA GLU A 31 6.84 -4.56 -23.84
C GLU A 31 7.66 -5.85 -23.68
N ASN A 32 8.91 -5.75 -23.18
CA ASN A 32 9.77 -6.88 -22.86
C ASN A 32 9.53 -7.49 -21.45
N LEU A 33 8.67 -6.92 -20.62
CA LEU A 33 8.07 -7.66 -19.49
C LEU A 33 7.06 -8.67 -20.04
N ALA A 34 7.56 -9.53 -20.88
CA ALA A 34 6.85 -10.41 -21.77
C ALA A 34 5.75 -11.18 -21.06
N ALA A 35 4.66 -11.33 -21.76
CA ALA A 35 3.67 -12.34 -21.51
C ALA A 35 4.35 -13.64 -21.09
N LEU A 36 4.29 -13.98 -19.78
CA LEU A 36 4.96 -15.15 -19.23
C LEU A 36 4.18 -16.46 -19.50
N LEU A 37 3.10 -16.37 -20.28
CA LEU A 37 2.40 -17.53 -20.79
C LEU A 37 2.94 -17.92 -22.17
N PRO A 38 3.16 -19.22 -22.42
CA PRO A 38 3.46 -19.70 -23.76
C PRO A 38 2.30 -19.37 -24.73
N LYS A 39 2.61 -18.99 -25.96
CA LYS A 39 1.61 -18.61 -26.98
C LYS A 39 0.50 -19.65 -27.15
N LYS A 40 0.85 -20.93 -27.18
CA LYS A 40 -0.13 -22.02 -27.22
C LYS A 40 -1.13 -21.95 -26.06
N ARG A 41 -0.65 -21.61 -24.85
CA ARG A 41 -1.51 -21.51 -23.67
C ARG A 41 -2.43 -20.31 -23.75
N GLU A 42 -1.92 -19.18 -24.23
CA GLU A 42 -2.75 -17.98 -24.48
C GLU A 42 -3.89 -18.29 -25.46
N ASP A 43 -3.59 -19.03 -26.55
CA ASP A 43 -4.59 -19.39 -27.56
C ASP A 43 -5.65 -20.34 -26.96
N GLU A 44 -5.25 -21.34 -26.18
CA GLU A 44 -6.17 -22.23 -25.47
C GLU A 44 -7.12 -21.45 -24.52
N LEU A 45 -6.57 -20.55 -23.70
CA LEU A 45 -7.36 -19.73 -22.77
C LEU A 45 -8.27 -18.73 -23.51
N SER A 46 -7.80 -18.18 -24.63
CA SER A 46 -8.60 -17.29 -25.46
C SER A 46 -9.82 -18.00 -26.07
N ILE A 47 -9.64 -19.25 -26.54
CA ILE A 47 -10.74 -20.07 -27.05
C ILE A 47 -11.74 -20.38 -25.94
N LEU A 48 -11.26 -20.69 -24.73
CA LEU A 48 -12.12 -20.97 -23.58
C LEU A 48 -12.98 -19.76 -23.19
N VAL A 49 -12.42 -18.55 -23.22
CA VAL A 49 -13.15 -17.30 -22.94
C VAL A 49 -14.16 -16.98 -24.04
N ALA A 50 -13.80 -17.20 -25.33
CA ALA A 50 -14.62 -16.88 -26.48
C ALA A 50 -15.81 -17.85 -26.67
N GLY A 51 -15.70 -19.10 -26.16
CA GLY A 51 -16.72 -20.12 -26.38
C GLY A 51 -18.08 -19.78 -25.77
N GLU A 52 -19.17 -20.09 -26.47
CA GLU A 52 -20.56 -20.00 -25.98
C GLU A 52 -20.89 -21.09 -24.94
N GLY A 53 -19.91 -21.67 -24.32
CA GLY A 53 -20.07 -22.66 -23.25
C GLY A 53 -19.88 -22.02 -21.89
N SER A 54 -20.56 -22.55 -20.89
CA SER A 54 -20.40 -22.07 -19.51
C SER A 54 -18.97 -22.27 -19.04
N LEU A 55 -18.23 -21.19 -18.88
CA LEU A 55 -17.06 -21.18 -18.01
C LEU A 55 -17.54 -21.63 -16.62
N SER A 56 -16.86 -22.57 -16.01
CA SER A 56 -17.25 -23.10 -14.69
C SER A 56 -16.12 -22.95 -13.69
N GLU A 57 -16.46 -22.87 -12.40
CA GLU A 57 -15.46 -22.88 -11.32
C GLU A 57 -14.48 -24.05 -11.46
N ALA A 58 -14.99 -25.25 -11.79
CA ALA A 58 -14.16 -26.44 -11.94
C ALA A 58 -13.04 -26.28 -13.00
N LEU A 59 -13.28 -25.50 -14.05
CA LEU A 59 -12.28 -25.19 -15.06
C LEU A 59 -11.24 -24.18 -14.55
N LEU A 60 -11.62 -23.28 -13.66
CA LEU A 60 -10.74 -22.24 -13.12
C LEU A 60 -9.87 -22.76 -11.95
N VAL A 61 -10.31 -23.79 -11.22
CA VAL A 61 -9.57 -24.35 -10.07
C VAL A 61 -8.11 -24.68 -10.40
N PRO A 62 -7.77 -25.41 -11.47
CA PRO A 62 -6.38 -25.77 -11.78
C PRO A 62 -5.55 -24.61 -12.37
N MET A 63 -6.15 -23.48 -12.71
CA MET A 63 -5.46 -22.37 -13.35
C MET A 63 -4.68 -21.53 -12.32
N SER A 64 -3.56 -20.96 -12.76
CA SER A 64 -2.81 -19.99 -11.97
C SER A 64 -3.52 -18.63 -11.92
N VAL A 65 -3.13 -17.76 -10.97
CA VAL A 65 -3.61 -16.36 -10.91
C VAL A 65 -3.32 -15.65 -12.23
N LYS A 66 -2.12 -15.85 -12.78
CA LYS A 66 -1.69 -15.25 -14.04
C LYS A 66 -2.58 -15.67 -15.22
N GLU A 67 -2.95 -16.96 -15.32
CA GLU A 67 -3.87 -17.45 -16.34
C GLU A 67 -5.27 -16.84 -16.18
N CYS A 68 -5.78 -16.76 -14.97
CA CYS A 68 -7.08 -16.12 -14.71
C CYS A 68 -7.08 -14.62 -15.05
N ILE A 69 -6.00 -13.90 -14.74
CA ILE A 69 -5.87 -12.48 -15.12
C ILE A 69 -5.77 -12.32 -16.64
N PHE A 70 -5.01 -13.20 -17.32
CA PHE A 70 -5.00 -13.23 -18.79
C PHE A 70 -6.41 -13.39 -19.37
N MET A 71 -7.18 -14.35 -18.85
CA MET A 71 -8.55 -14.58 -19.28
C MET A 71 -9.43 -13.34 -19.06
N MET A 72 -9.29 -12.65 -17.91
CA MET A 72 -10.01 -11.42 -17.64
C MET A 72 -9.66 -10.31 -18.64
N CYS A 73 -8.37 -10.08 -18.90
CA CYS A 73 -7.91 -9.11 -19.90
C CYS A 73 -8.42 -9.46 -21.30
N ARG A 74 -8.43 -10.75 -21.63
CA ARG A 74 -8.90 -11.22 -22.95
C ARG A 74 -10.42 -11.07 -23.10
N LEU A 75 -11.17 -11.39 -22.06
CA LEU A 75 -12.61 -11.20 -22.01
C LEU A 75 -12.98 -9.72 -22.21
N GLN A 76 -12.31 -8.82 -21.51
CA GLN A 76 -12.50 -7.38 -21.66
C GLN A 76 -12.21 -6.92 -23.08
N GLN A 77 -11.06 -7.32 -23.64
CA GLN A 77 -10.67 -6.96 -25.01
C GLN A 77 -11.68 -7.44 -26.04
N MET A 78 -12.22 -8.65 -25.88
CA MET A 78 -13.23 -9.20 -26.78
C MET A 78 -14.55 -8.44 -26.67
N ASN A 79 -14.98 -8.10 -25.46
CA ASN A 79 -16.19 -7.33 -25.24
C ASN A 79 -16.11 -5.90 -25.78
N GLU A 80 -14.92 -5.28 -25.77
CA GLU A 80 -14.68 -3.96 -26.40
C GLU A 80 -14.78 -4.03 -27.93
N GLN A 81 -14.46 -5.18 -28.54
CA GLN A 81 -14.55 -5.39 -30.00
C GLN A 81 -15.96 -5.78 -30.45
N ALA A 82 -16.64 -6.57 -29.64
CA ALA A 82 -18.01 -7.04 -29.91
C ALA A 82 -18.67 -7.37 -28.57
N GLU A 83 -19.81 -6.71 -28.28
CA GLU A 83 -20.55 -6.94 -27.06
C GLU A 83 -20.85 -8.43 -26.84
N MET A 84 -20.41 -8.97 -25.71
CA MET A 84 -20.58 -10.38 -25.35
C MET A 84 -21.77 -10.52 -24.38
N PRO A 85 -22.79 -11.33 -24.68
CA PRO A 85 -23.97 -11.48 -23.83
C PRO A 85 -23.67 -11.98 -22.41
N ASP A 86 -22.65 -12.84 -22.27
CA ASP A 86 -22.23 -13.48 -21.03
C ASP A 86 -21.00 -12.79 -20.36
N TYR A 87 -20.64 -11.58 -20.80
CA TYR A 87 -19.47 -10.84 -20.31
C TYR A 87 -19.46 -10.69 -18.79
N ASN A 88 -20.56 -10.23 -18.21
CA ASN A 88 -20.64 -9.97 -16.77
C ASN A 88 -20.57 -11.27 -15.95
N GLU A 89 -21.25 -12.32 -16.41
CA GLU A 89 -21.25 -13.62 -15.73
C GLU A 89 -19.85 -14.25 -15.73
N LYS A 90 -19.22 -14.32 -16.91
CA LYS A 90 -17.83 -14.81 -17.03
C LYS A 90 -16.85 -13.95 -16.26
N GLY A 91 -16.99 -12.63 -16.34
CA GLY A 91 -16.14 -11.68 -15.63
C GLY A 91 -16.19 -11.88 -14.13
N GLN A 92 -17.40 -11.99 -13.56
CA GLN A 92 -17.56 -12.24 -12.13
C GLN A 92 -16.95 -13.57 -11.71
N LEU A 93 -17.19 -14.63 -12.46
CA LEU A 93 -16.65 -15.96 -12.16
C LEU A 93 -15.11 -15.97 -12.15
N ILE A 94 -14.47 -15.33 -13.14
CA ILE A 94 -13.01 -15.22 -13.20
C ILE A 94 -12.50 -14.35 -12.05
N TYR A 95 -13.18 -13.24 -11.75
CA TYR A 95 -12.81 -12.33 -10.66
C TYR A 95 -12.82 -13.03 -9.31
N ASP A 96 -13.90 -13.75 -9.00
CA ASP A 96 -14.04 -14.50 -7.76
C ASP A 96 -12.95 -15.58 -7.63
N ALA A 97 -12.64 -16.26 -8.72
CA ALA A 97 -11.54 -17.22 -8.75
C ALA A 97 -10.17 -16.56 -8.46
N ILE A 98 -9.91 -15.35 -8.99
CA ILE A 98 -8.68 -14.60 -8.70
C ILE A 98 -8.63 -14.23 -7.21
N VAL A 99 -9.72 -13.69 -6.66
CA VAL A 99 -9.82 -13.33 -5.24
C VAL A 99 -9.51 -14.54 -4.34
N GLU A 100 -10.16 -15.66 -4.59
CA GLU A 100 -9.96 -16.88 -3.80
C GLU A 100 -8.53 -17.42 -3.93
N LYS A 101 -7.95 -17.43 -5.13
CA LYS A 101 -6.56 -17.86 -5.34
C LYS A 101 -5.56 -16.97 -4.59
N LEU A 102 -5.75 -15.66 -4.60
CA LEU A 102 -4.88 -14.73 -3.88
C LEU A 102 -5.05 -14.88 -2.36
N LYS A 103 -6.28 -15.07 -1.85
CA LYS A 103 -6.54 -15.38 -0.43
C LYS A 103 -5.88 -16.69 0.01
N MET A 104 -5.82 -17.67 -0.89
CA MET A 104 -5.30 -19.01 -0.61
C MET A 104 -3.80 -19.17 -0.94
N ALA A 105 -3.18 -18.19 -1.59
CA ALA A 105 -1.78 -18.23 -1.96
C ALA A 105 -0.88 -18.51 -0.74
N SER A 106 0.10 -19.38 -0.90
CA SER A 106 1.08 -19.68 0.15
C SER A 106 1.97 -18.49 0.46
N SER A 107 2.28 -17.72 -0.57
CA SER A 107 3.06 -16.46 -0.52
C SER A 107 2.56 -15.50 -1.57
N LEU A 108 2.67 -14.20 -1.29
CA LEU A 108 2.54 -13.10 -2.23
C LEU A 108 3.80 -12.23 -2.15
N TYR A 109 4.06 -11.45 -3.19
CA TYR A 109 5.28 -10.66 -3.30
C TYR A 109 4.94 -9.19 -3.49
N VAL A 110 5.67 -8.32 -2.81
CA VAL A 110 5.55 -6.86 -2.92
C VAL A 110 6.92 -6.22 -3.05
N LEU A 111 6.98 -5.05 -3.64
CA LEU A 111 8.18 -4.22 -3.67
C LEU A 111 8.10 -3.20 -2.54
N LEU A 112 9.17 -3.12 -1.75
CA LEU A 112 9.29 -2.13 -0.68
C LEU A 112 10.35 -1.11 -1.05
N ASP A 113 10.08 0.15 -0.76
CA ASP A 113 11.10 1.19 -0.77
C ASP A 113 12.13 0.93 0.33
N LYS A 114 13.43 0.84 -0.03
CA LYS A 114 14.51 0.52 0.92
C LYS A 114 14.68 1.56 2.03
N ALA A 115 14.37 2.81 1.73
CA ALA A 115 14.56 3.90 2.68
C ALA A 115 13.45 3.99 3.72
N THR A 116 12.22 3.60 3.36
CA THR A 116 11.06 3.64 4.24
C THR A 116 10.70 2.28 4.82
N GLY A 117 11.02 1.20 4.12
CA GLY A 117 10.53 -0.15 4.43
C GLY A 117 9.04 -0.34 4.18
N LEU A 118 8.38 0.62 3.52
CA LEU A 118 6.96 0.59 3.17
C LEU A 118 6.77 0.11 1.73
N PRO A 119 5.57 -0.43 1.38
CA PRO A 119 5.25 -0.77 0.00
C PRO A 119 5.47 0.42 -0.93
N TYR A 120 6.05 0.16 -2.09
CA TYR A 120 6.24 1.16 -3.12
C TYR A 120 4.88 1.54 -3.74
N ILE A 121 4.55 2.83 -3.68
CA ILE A 121 3.28 3.37 -4.18
C ILE A 121 3.52 4.00 -5.55
N ILE A 122 2.67 3.64 -6.51
CA ILE A 122 2.68 4.18 -7.87
C ILE A 122 1.28 4.69 -8.19
N GLU A 123 1.16 6.00 -8.39
CA GLU A 123 -0.12 6.65 -8.74
C GLU A 123 -1.31 6.20 -7.86
N GLY A 124 -1.05 6.07 -6.56
CA GLY A 124 -2.06 5.66 -5.59
C GLY A 124 -2.35 4.16 -5.53
N THR A 125 -1.59 3.34 -6.26
CA THR A 125 -1.68 1.87 -6.26
C THR A 125 -0.45 1.21 -5.68
N ILE A 126 -0.58 -0.05 -5.29
CA ILE A 126 0.52 -0.91 -4.87
C ILE A 126 0.54 -2.14 -5.75
N ASP A 127 1.73 -2.50 -6.19
CA ASP A 127 1.94 -3.73 -6.94
C ASP A 127 2.00 -4.93 -5.99
N VAL A 128 1.16 -5.93 -6.26
CA VAL A 128 1.15 -7.22 -5.60
C VAL A 128 1.34 -8.31 -6.66
N TYR A 129 2.29 -9.21 -6.44
CA TYR A 129 2.63 -10.25 -7.40
C TYR A 129 2.29 -11.63 -6.84
N SER A 130 1.69 -12.45 -7.68
CA SER A 130 1.35 -13.85 -7.34
C SER A 130 2.54 -14.81 -7.47
N GLU A 131 3.57 -14.40 -8.20
CA GLU A 131 4.76 -15.21 -8.49
C GLU A 131 6.03 -14.38 -8.30
N GLU A 132 7.07 -14.98 -7.73
CA GLU A 132 8.36 -14.31 -7.47
C GLU A 132 9.02 -13.79 -8.76
N ILE A 133 8.89 -14.55 -9.86
CA ILE A 133 9.49 -14.16 -11.14
C ILE A 133 8.90 -12.85 -11.68
N LEU A 134 7.59 -12.63 -11.51
CA LEU A 134 6.94 -11.39 -11.91
C LEU A 134 7.44 -10.21 -11.09
N ALA A 135 7.54 -10.40 -9.77
CA ALA A 135 8.05 -9.39 -8.87
C ALA A 135 9.53 -9.04 -9.13
N LYS A 136 10.36 -10.02 -9.49
CA LYS A 136 11.77 -9.79 -9.88
C LYS A 136 11.88 -9.00 -11.17
N HIS A 137 11.04 -9.27 -12.16
CA HIS A 137 11.02 -8.51 -13.41
C HIS A 137 10.63 -7.05 -13.14
N ALA A 138 9.59 -6.83 -12.36
CA ALA A 138 9.17 -5.49 -11.98
C ALA A 138 10.24 -4.74 -11.16
N LEU A 139 10.88 -5.40 -10.20
CA LEU A 139 11.99 -4.83 -9.44
C LEU A 139 13.09 -4.34 -10.39
N HIS A 140 13.53 -5.20 -11.31
CA HIS A 140 14.56 -4.87 -12.29
C HIS A 140 14.15 -3.70 -13.19
N PHE A 141 12.88 -3.67 -13.62
CA PHE A 141 12.33 -2.57 -14.40
C PHE A 141 12.39 -1.25 -13.63
N TYR A 142 11.88 -1.20 -12.40
CA TYR A 142 11.89 0.02 -11.59
C TYR A 142 13.29 0.50 -11.20
N GLU A 143 14.22 -0.41 -10.94
CA GLU A 143 15.61 -0.05 -10.66
C GLU A 143 16.30 0.56 -11.89
N ASN A 144 16.09 -0.01 -13.08
CA ASN A 144 16.79 0.43 -14.28
C ASN A 144 16.14 1.64 -14.96
N GLN A 145 14.80 1.69 -15.00
CA GLN A 145 14.09 2.74 -15.73
C GLN A 145 13.78 3.96 -14.86
N TYR A 146 13.52 3.73 -13.58
CA TYR A 146 13.11 4.78 -12.64
C TYR A 146 14.16 5.10 -11.58
N HIS A 147 15.28 4.40 -11.58
CA HIS A 147 16.32 4.53 -10.54
C HIS A 147 15.75 4.43 -9.12
N LYS A 148 14.73 3.58 -8.92
CA LYS A 148 14.13 3.35 -7.61
C LYS A 148 14.99 2.38 -6.81
N SER A 149 15.20 2.69 -5.54
CA SER A 149 15.89 1.80 -4.60
C SER A 149 14.87 0.93 -3.89
N LEU A 150 14.55 -0.22 -4.47
CA LEU A 150 13.52 -1.12 -3.98
C LEU A 150 14.11 -2.43 -3.46
N VAL A 151 13.31 -3.18 -2.72
CA VAL A 151 13.60 -4.55 -2.29
C VAL A 151 12.37 -5.43 -2.46
N LEU A 152 12.58 -6.61 -3.03
CA LEU A 152 11.54 -7.64 -3.12
C LEU A 152 11.27 -8.24 -1.74
N LYS A 153 10.02 -8.27 -1.33
CA LYS A 153 9.57 -8.89 -0.09
C LYS A 153 8.56 -10.00 -0.39
N GLU A 154 8.94 -11.22 -0.03
CA GLU A 154 7.99 -12.34 0.06
C GLU A 154 7.17 -12.21 1.36
N ILE A 155 5.85 -12.37 1.25
CA ILE A 155 4.91 -12.33 2.36
C ILE A 155 4.14 -13.65 2.39
N PRO A 156 4.54 -14.60 3.25
CA PRO A 156 3.85 -15.87 3.40
C PRO A 156 2.45 -15.65 4.00
N LYS A 157 1.51 -16.54 3.65
CA LYS A 157 0.12 -16.51 4.15
C LYS A 157 0.03 -16.40 5.67
N LYS A 158 0.92 -17.12 6.39
CA LYS A 158 1.10 -17.00 7.84
C LYS A 158 2.35 -16.18 8.13
N SER A 159 2.26 -14.87 7.91
CA SER A 159 3.41 -14.01 8.05
C SER A 159 3.85 -13.87 9.51
N THR A 160 5.12 -14.17 9.77
CA THR A 160 5.81 -13.81 11.02
C THR A 160 6.68 -12.57 10.85
N GLY A 161 6.83 -12.07 9.62
CA GLY A 161 7.75 -11.00 9.24
C GLY A 161 7.12 -9.63 9.05
N LEU A 162 5.81 -9.51 9.18
CA LEU A 162 5.12 -8.23 9.14
C LEU A 162 4.88 -7.68 10.55
N PRO A 163 4.78 -6.36 10.72
CA PRO A 163 4.39 -5.75 11.98
C PRO A 163 3.10 -6.37 12.52
N GLY A 164 3.09 -6.79 13.77
CA GLY A 164 1.90 -7.40 14.42
C GLY A 164 1.56 -8.83 13.98
N ARG A 165 2.39 -9.49 13.16
CA ARG A 165 2.13 -10.84 12.61
C ARG A 165 0.83 -10.96 11.84
N ILE A 166 0.46 -9.92 11.12
CA ILE A 166 -0.78 -9.82 10.35
C ILE A 166 -0.58 -10.28 8.90
N SER A 167 -1.68 -10.62 8.21
CA SER A 167 -1.65 -10.95 6.78
C SER A 167 -1.27 -9.74 5.92
N LEU A 168 -0.90 -9.98 4.64
CA LEU A 168 -0.63 -8.89 3.69
C LEU A 168 -1.80 -7.89 3.64
N PHE A 169 -3.02 -8.36 3.42
CA PHE A 169 -4.18 -7.48 3.26
C PHE A 169 -4.53 -6.70 4.53
N ALA A 170 -4.33 -7.29 5.71
CA ALA A 170 -4.46 -6.58 6.98
C ALA A 170 -3.35 -5.53 7.18
N TRP A 171 -2.13 -5.80 6.71
CA TRP A 171 -1.06 -4.81 6.73
C TRP A 171 -1.33 -3.65 5.77
N LEU A 172 -1.83 -3.95 4.56
CA LEU A 172 -2.22 -2.92 3.59
C LEU A 172 -3.40 -2.08 4.10
N TYR A 173 -4.37 -2.72 4.78
CA TYR A 173 -5.45 -1.99 5.48
C TYR A 173 -4.87 -1.03 6.52
N TYR A 174 -3.96 -1.52 7.37
CA TYR A 174 -3.29 -0.70 8.38
C TYR A 174 -2.54 0.50 7.78
N LEU A 175 -1.98 0.36 6.59
CA LEU A 175 -1.28 1.42 5.87
C LEU A 175 -2.23 2.32 5.05
N GLY A 176 -3.51 2.03 4.98
CA GLY A 176 -4.50 2.79 4.21
C GLY A 176 -4.44 2.56 2.71
N MET A 177 -3.87 1.43 2.31
CA MET A 177 -3.65 1.09 0.90
C MET A 177 -4.87 0.31 0.36
N GLU A 178 -5.67 0.95 -0.49
CA GLU A 178 -6.92 0.38 -0.98
C GLU A 178 -6.79 -0.20 -2.39
N LYS A 179 -6.02 0.43 -3.28
CA LYS A 179 -5.90 -0.01 -4.67
C LYS A 179 -4.68 -0.88 -4.88
N LEU A 180 -4.90 -2.08 -5.40
CA LEU A 180 -3.88 -3.09 -5.66
C LEU A 180 -3.82 -3.37 -7.15
N LEU A 181 -2.63 -3.29 -7.73
CA LEU A 181 -2.38 -3.73 -9.10
C LEU A 181 -1.71 -5.09 -9.06
N ILE A 182 -2.48 -6.11 -9.44
CA ILE A 182 -2.01 -7.50 -9.40
C ILE A 182 -1.22 -7.82 -10.65
N ASN A 183 -0.01 -8.34 -10.49
CA ASN A 183 0.90 -8.77 -11.57
C ASN A 183 1.22 -7.67 -12.59
N ASN A 184 1.49 -6.45 -12.11
CA ASN A 184 1.89 -5.32 -12.97
C ASN A 184 3.07 -5.70 -13.88
N GLY A 185 3.02 -5.27 -15.14
CA GLY A 185 4.08 -5.52 -16.13
C GLY A 185 3.88 -6.78 -16.98
N SER A 186 2.83 -7.57 -16.72
CA SER A 186 2.41 -8.73 -17.52
C SER A 186 0.92 -8.55 -17.85
N TYR A 187 0.11 -9.61 -17.59
CA TYR A 187 -1.34 -9.43 -17.51
C TYR A 187 -1.65 -8.87 -16.13
N GLN A 188 -2.26 -7.71 -16.06
CA GLN A 188 -2.50 -7.01 -14.81
C GLN A 188 -3.98 -6.78 -14.55
N LEU A 189 -4.34 -6.77 -13.28
CA LEU A 189 -5.72 -6.48 -12.85
C LEU A 189 -5.70 -5.51 -11.68
N LEU A 190 -6.45 -4.42 -11.80
CA LEU A 190 -6.68 -3.50 -10.69
C LEU A 190 -7.80 -4.08 -9.81
N MET A 191 -7.51 -4.24 -8.52
CA MET A 191 -8.43 -4.76 -7.50
C MET A 191 -8.44 -3.85 -6.28
N ASN A 192 -9.47 -3.96 -5.46
CA ASN A 192 -9.51 -3.26 -4.18
C ASN A 192 -9.06 -4.19 -3.06
N ARG A 193 -8.38 -3.65 -2.07
CA ARG A 193 -8.02 -4.41 -0.86
C ARG A 193 -9.26 -4.93 -0.13
N SER A 194 -10.37 -4.18 -0.16
CA SER A 194 -11.66 -4.57 0.41
C SER A 194 -12.23 -5.88 -0.17
N ASP A 195 -11.84 -6.28 -1.38
CA ASP A 195 -12.24 -7.57 -1.96
C ASP A 195 -11.63 -8.77 -1.20
N PHE A 196 -10.55 -8.52 -0.46
CA PHE A 196 -9.81 -9.53 0.31
C PHE A 196 -10.06 -9.48 1.81
N LEU A 197 -10.32 -8.28 2.33
CA LEU A 197 -10.52 -8.02 3.75
C LEU A 197 -11.47 -6.85 3.92
N GLU A 198 -12.64 -7.12 4.48
CA GLU A 198 -13.63 -6.10 4.84
C GLU A 198 -13.08 -5.13 5.89
N ASP A 199 -13.62 -3.93 5.93
CA ASP A 199 -13.25 -2.94 6.95
C ASP A 199 -13.83 -3.35 8.31
N PRO A 200 -12.99 -3.64 9.30
CA PRO A 200 -13.46 -4.01 10.64
C PRO A 200 -14.32 -2.93 11.31
N SER A 201 -14.24 -1.67 10.86
CA SER A 201 -15.05 -0.57 11.41
C SER A 201 -16.50 -0.60 10.91
N GLU A 202 -16.81 -1.36 9.86
CA GLU A 202 -18.16 -1.54 9.32
C GLU A 202 -18.96 -2.62 10.06
N GLU A 203 -18.34 -3.41 10.92
CA GLU A 203 -19.05 -4.36 11.78
C GLU A 203 -19.97 -3.61 12.76
N LYS A 204 -21.24 -3.52 12.41
CA LYS A 204 -22.29 -2.92 13.23
C LYS A 204 -22.48 -3.72 14.50
N GLY A 205 -22.12 -3.17 15.64
CA GLY A 205 -22.51 -3.71 16.96
C GLY A 205 -21.43 -3.81 18.02
N ALA A 206 -20.17 -3.50 17.73
CA ALA A 206 -19.15 -3.45 18.77
C ALA A 206 -19.23 -2.12 19.55
N GLU A 207 -19.77 -2.15 20.79
CA GLU A 207 -19.68 -1.05 21.75
C GLU A 207 -18.25 -0.79 22.26
N LEU A 208 -17.26 -1.42 21.65
CA LEU A 208 -15.86 -1.22 22.01
C LEU A 208 -15.37 0.12 21.43
N PRO A 209 -14.65 0.93 22.21
CA PRO A 209 -14.08 2.16 21.71
C PRO A 209 -13.14 1.83 20.55
N VAL A 210 -13.43 2.37 19.36
CA VAL A 210 -12.59 2.21 18.18
C VAL A 210 -11.19 2.75 18.53
N PRO A 211 -10.14 1.92 18.47
CA PRO A 211 -8.80 2.39 18.76
C PRO A 211 -8.42 3.52 17.81
N VAL A 212 -7.57 4.43 18.25
CA VAL A 212 -7.04 5.50 17.38
C VAL A 212 -6.30 4.85 16.22
N PHE A 213 -6.77 5.15 15.01
CA PHE A 213 -6.33 4.54 13.77
C PHE A 213 -6.50 5.52 12.61
N ASN A 214 -5.45 5.78 11.84
CA ASN A 214 -5.43 6.79 10.80
C ASN A 214 -4.82 6.23 9.50
N PRO A 215 -5.50 5.31 8.80
CA PRO A 215 -4.96 4.67 7.61
C PRO A 215 -4.74 5.68 6.47
N ALA A 216 -5.68 6.61 6.23
CA ALA A 216 -5.54 7.62 5.19
C ALA A 216 -4.31 8.52 5.42
N LEU A 217 -4.08 8.98 6.64
CA LEU A 217 -2.87 9.75 6.97
C LEU A 217 -1.60 8.94 6.73
N ARG A 218 -1.59 7.65 7.07
CA ARG A 218 -0.44 6.78 6.84
C ARG A 218 -0.13 6.61 5.37
N PHE A 219 -1.17 6.43 4.56
CA PHE A 219 -1.04 6.34 3.11
C PHE A 219 -0.39 7.60 2.54
N GLU A 220 -0.93 8.77 2.84
CA GLU A 220 -0.41 10.04 2.35
C GLU A 220 1.03 10.31 2.82
N MET A 221 1.34 9.95 4.07
CA MET A 221 2.72 10.04 4.57
C MET A 221 3.68 9.10 3.83
N ALA A 222 3.27 7.86 3.55
CA ALA A 222 4.08 6.89 2.83
C ALA A 222 4.34 7.36 1.39
N ASP A 223 3.30 7.84 0.72
CA ASP A 223 3.38 8.34 -0.65
C ASP A 223 4.27 9.60 -0.76
N LEU A 224 4.12 10.55 0.17
CA LEU A 224 5.00 11.72 0.25
C LEU A 224 6.46 11.29 0.49
N MET A 225 6.72 10.38 1.42
CA MET A 225 8.08 9.95 1.74
C MET A 225 8.74 9.20 0.57
N GLY A 226 7.99 8.42 -0.18
CA GLY A 226 8.47 7.79 -1.41
C GLY A 226 8.92 8.80 -2.45
N GLU A 227 8.18 9.92 -2.61
CA GLU A 227 8.54 11.00 -3.53
C GLU A 227 9.73 11.82 -3.03
N VAL A 228 9.73 12.21 -1.76
CA VAL A 228 10.82 13.00 -1.15
C VAL A 228 12.18 12.29 -1.26
N ARG A 229 12.19 10.98 -1.04
CA ARG A 229 13.43 10.17 -1.03
C ARG A 229 13.88 9.67 -2.40
N TRP A 230 13.07 9.87 -3.42
CA TRP A 230 13.45 9.52 -4.78
C TRP A 230 14.50 10.53 -5.30
N PRO A 231 15.73 10.09 -5.68
CA PRO A 231 16.83 10.99 -6.00
C PRO A 231 16.78 11.59 -7.43
N VAL A 232 15.67 11.39 -8.16
CA VAL A 232 15.50 11.85 -9.52
C VAL A 232 14.74 13.18 -9.54
N THR A 233 15.27 14.17 -10.25
CA THR A 233 14.61 15.45 -10.49
C THR A 233 13.93 15.44 -11.86
N TYR A 234 12.71 15.95 -11.94
CA TYR A 234 11.93 16.08 -13.17
C TYR A 234 11.04 17.34 -13.11
N PRO A 235 10.55 17.87 -14.23
CA PRO A 235 9.92 19.19 -14.29
C PRO A 235 8.75 19.39 -13.31
N GLU A 236 7.89 18.37 -13.12
CA GLU A 236 6.67 18.48 -12.29
C GLU A 236 6.90 18.06 -10.83
N ARG A 237 8.15 17.76 -10.42
CA ARG A 237 8.46 17.23 -9.09
C ARG A 237 8.04 18.16 -7.95
N GLU A 238 8.31 19.46 -8.08
CA GLU A 238 7.94 20.42 -7.03
C GLU A 238 6.43 20.52 -6.85
N GLU A 239 5.69 20.51 -7.97
CA GLU A 239 4.23 20.51 -7.95
C GLU A 239 3.68 19.23 -7.29
N LYS A 240 4.21 18.06 -7.66
CA LYS A 240 3.84 16.78 -7.03
C LYS A 240 4.16 16.75 -5.53
N LEU A 241 5.34 17.23 -5.14
CA LEU A 241 5.71 17.33 -3.73
C LEU A 241 4.77 18.27 -2.96
N ALA A 242 4.41 19.41 -3.55
CA ALA A 242 3.46 20.33 -2.94
C ALA A 242 2.06 19.70 -2.79
N ALA A 243 1.58 19.02 -3.82
CA ALA A 243 0.31 18.30 -3.79
C ALA A 243 0.29 17.21 -2.69
N LYS A 244 1.33 16.36 -2.64
CA LYS A 244 1.45 15.32 -1.62
C LYS A 244 1.57 15.88 -0.19
N LYS A 245 2.31 16.99 0.01
CA LYS A 245 2.36 17.69 1.30
C LYS A 245 0.98 18.19 1.72
N ASN A 246 0.22 18.77 0.80
CA ASN A 246 -1.13 19.24 1.07
C ASN A 246 -2.08 18.08 1.41
N ALA A 247 -1.95 16.93 0.74
CA ALA A 247 -2.71 15.72 1.07
C ALA A 247 -2.43 15.25 2.51
N VAL A 248 -1.15 15.17 2.91
CA VAL A 248 -0.76 14.85 4.30
C VAL A 248 -1.37 15.85 5.29
N LEU A 249 -1.31 17.15 5.02
CA LEU A 249 -1.86 18.17 5.92
C LEU A 249 -3.39 18.07 6.04
N ASN A 250 -4.08 17.81 4.94
CA ASN A 250 -5.53 17.62 4.92
C ASN A 250 -5.96 16.39 5.75
N GLU A 251 -5.24 15.29 5.66
CA GLU A 251 -5.53 14.11 6.46
C GLU A 251 -5.10 14.29 7.93
N LEU A 252 -4.02 15.01 8.20
CA LEU A 252 -3.57 15.32 9.57
C LEU A 252 -4.63 16.09 10.35
N VAL A 253 -5.29 17.08 9.73
CA VAL A 253 -6.35 17.88 10.36
C VAL A 253 -7.57 17.03 10.73
N LYS A 254 -7.87 15.99 9.96
CA LYS A 254 -8.99 15.07 10.21
C LYS A 254 -8.64 13.97 11.24
N SER A 255 -7.36 13.75 11.47
CA SER A 255 -6.85 12.61 12.24
C SER A 255 -7.02 12.82 13.75
N LYS A 256 -7.29 11.72 14.44
CA LYS A 256 -7.15 11.62 15.90
C LYS A 256 -5.77 11.10 16.23
N LEU A 257 -5.00 11.81 17.02
CA LEU A 257 -3.63 11.46 17.34
C LEU A 257 -3.47 11.13 18.82
N LEU A 258 -2.59 10.17 19.12
CA LEU A 258 -2.20 9.85 20.49
C LEU A 258 -1.09 10.79 20.94
N VAL A 259 -1.25 11.32 22.15
CA VAL A 259 -0.26 12.15 22.84
C VAL A 259 0.24 11.36 24.05
N PRO A 260 1.56 11.12 24.21
CA PRO A 260 2.05 10.51 25.43
C PRO A 260 1.85 11.45 26.60
N VAL A 261 1.21 10.93 27.64
CA VAL A 261 0.96 11.69 28.87
C VAL A 261 1.37 10.85 30.06
N LYS A 262 2.04 11.44 31.01
CA LYS A 262 2.27 10.86 32.32
C LYS A 262 1.59 11.68 33.37
N TYR A 263 0.93 11.03 34.27
CA TYR A 263 0.20 11.70 35.35
C TYR A 263 0.88 11.44 36.71
N ASN A 264 1.08 12.51 37.48
CA ASN A 264 1.58 12.43 38.85
C ASN A 264 0.43 12.67 39.82
N GLY A 265 -0.34 11.63 40.15
CA GLY A 265 -1.44 11.73 41.12
C GLY A 265 -2.50 10.64 40.91
N ASP A 266 -3.54 10.61 41.73
CA ASP A 266 -4.67 9.72 41.56
C ASP A 266 -5.61 10.28 40.48
N LEU A 267 -5.83 9.49 39.42
CA LEU A 267 -6.74 9.85 38.33
C LEU A 267 -8.19 9.63 38.76
N ASN A 268 -8.94 10.70 38.96
CA ASN A 268 -10.39 10.62 38.95
C ASN A 268 -10.89 10.63 37.51
N VAL A 269 -11.11 9.43 36.95
CA VAL A 269 -11.66 9.25 35.60
C VAL A 269 -13.17 9.44 35.65
N GLY A 270 -13.64 10.65 35.39
CA GLY A 270 -15.06 10.90 35.03
C GLY A 270 -15.30 10.44 33.57
N GLN A 271 -16.54 10.06 33.27
CA GLN A 271 -16.89 9.42 31.96
C GLN A 271 -16.49 10.19 30.70
N ASN A 272 -16.13 11.48 30.76
CA ASN A 272 -15.73 12.30 29.60
C ASN A 272 -14.72 13.41 29.89
N SER A 273 -14.11 13.46 31.08
CA SER A 273 -13.13 14.51 31.42
C SER A 273 -12.09 14.03 32.44
N LEU A 274 -10.83 14.36 32.18
CA LEU A 274 -9.75 14.27 33.15
C LEU A 274 -9.76 15.55 33.97
N SER A 275 -10.12 15.47 35.26
CA SER A 275 -9.95 16.57 36.19
C SER A 275 -8.72 16.32 37.06
N ALA A 276 -7.79 17.27 37.08
CA ALA A 276 -6.65 17.28 38.00
C ALA A 276 -6.97 18.15 39.22
N GLU A 277 -6.71 17.66 40.42
CA GLU A 277 -6.73 18.49 41.60
C GLU A 277 -5.55 19.49 41.59
N GLN A 278 -5.73 20.64 42.29
CA GLN A 278 -4.68 21.66 42.35
C GLN A 278 -3.36 21.09 42.89
N GLY A 279 -2.30 21.15 42.07
CA GLY A 279 -0.97 20.65 42.39
C GLY A 279 -0.60 19.32 41.72
N GLN A 280 -1.54 18.68 41.02
CA GLN A 280 -1.31 17.47 40.23
C GLN A 280 -1.23 17.86 38.74
N GLY A 281 -0.19 17.46 38.07
CA GLY A 281 0.09 17.89 36.71
C GLY A 281 0.22 16.77 35.69
N LEU A 282 -0.27 17.02 34.48
CA LEU A 282 0.04 16.22 33.32
C LEU A 282 1.47 16.53 32.87
N ILE A 283 2.29 15.49 32.75
CA ILE A 283 3.64 15.62 32.21
C ILE A 283 3.58 15.21 30.74
N LEU A 284 3.93 16.16 29.87
CA LEU A 284 4.05 15.94 28.44
C LEU A 284 5.53 15.80 28.09
N PRO A 285 5.94 14.75 27.34
CA PRO A 285 7.31 14.62 26.91
C PRO A 285 7.63 15.67 25.84
N ARG A 286 8.88 16.10 25.81
CA ARG A 286 9.39 17.01 24.78
C ARG A 286 10.56 16.34 24.06
N ILE A 287 10.52 16.37 22.73
CA ILE A 287 11.64 15.97 21.88
C ILE A 287 12.32 17.25 21.43
N THR A 288 13.65 17.29 21.56
CA THR A 288 14.44 18.47 21.16
C THR A 288 15.34 18.09 20.00
N ASN A 289 15.29 18.90 18.93
CA ASN A 289 16.17 18.72 17.77
C ASN A 289 17.57 19.33 18.02
N LYS A 290 18.49 19.19 17.06
CA LYS A 290 19.85 19.73 17.13
C LYS A 290 19.87 21.27 17.27
N GLN A 291 18.85 21.96 16.80
CA GLN A 291 18.66 23.41 16.88
C GLN A 291 18.02 23.86 18.21
N LYS A 292 17.88 22.95 19.18
CA LYS A 292 17.25 23.19 20.49
C LYS A 292 15.76 23.57 20.44
N GLN A 293 15.08 23.34 19.33
CA GLN A 293 13.63 23.49 19.25
C GLN A 293 12.94 22.29 19.90
N SER A 294 11.89 22.58 20.68
CA SER A 294 11.15 21.55 21.41
C SER A 294 9.85 21.21 20.67
N PHE A 295 9.57 19.92 20.55
CA PHE A 295 8.39 19.39 19.89
C PHE A 295 7.63 18.45 20.83
N LEU A 296 6.30 18.44 20.69
CA LEU A 296 5.44 17.44 21.29
C LEU A 296 5.32 16.25 20.34
N PRO A 297 5.68 15.02 20.76
CA PRO A 297 5.48 13.84 19.91
C PRO A 297 4.00 13.50 19.80
N LEU A 298 3.57 13.18 18.56
CA LEU A 298 2.23 12.72 18.25
C LEU A 298 2.33 11.39 17.50
N PHE A 299 1.38 10.47 17.76
CA PHE A 299 1.39 9.14 17.15
C PHE A 299 0.07 8.87 16.44
N THR A 300 0.16 8.23 15.29
CA THR A 300 -0.99 7.87 14.46
C THR A 300 -1.84 6.76 15.06
N ASP A 301 -1.25 5.94 15.94
CA ASP A 301 -1.87 4.79 16.58
C ASP A 301 -1.00 4.21 17.70
N TRP A 302 -1.53 3.18 18.37
CA TRP A 302 -0.84 2.52 19.47
C TRP A 302 0.41 1.74 19.05
N MET A 303 0.47 1.19 17.84
CA MET A 303 1.65 0.46 17.36
C MET A 303 2.85 1.41 17.18
N GLU A 304 2.61 2.61 16.69
CA GLU A 304 3.65 3.63 16.58
C GLU A 304 4.02 4.21 17.95
N PHE A 305 3.01 4.41 18.82
CA PHE A 305 3.24 4.86 20.18
C PHE A 305 4.15 3.92 20.97
N GLU A 306 3.89 2.60 20.92
CA GLU A 306 4.64 1.58 21.66
C GLU A 306 6.09 1.38 21.20
N LYS A 307 6.44 1.86 19.99
CA LYS A 307 7.84 1.89 19.54
C LYS A 307 8.70 2.89 20.33
N ALA A 308 8.10 3.95 20.86
CA ALA A 308 8.79 5.05 21.54
C ALA A 308 8.53 5.09 23.04
N TYR A 309 7.33 4.71 23.45
CA TYR A 309 6.82 4.82 24.82
C TYR A 309 6.17 3.52 25.28
N LYS A 310 6.40 3.14 26.53
CA LYS A 310 5.70 2.00 27.13
C LYS A 310 4.31 2.43 27.59
N ARG A 311 3.29 1.71 27.16
CA ARG A 311 1.88 2.01 27.47
C ARG A 311 1.56 2.06 28.96
N ASN A 312 2.26 1.25 29.80
CA ASN A 312 2.07 1.25 31.25
C ASN A 312 2.67 2.47 31.95
N ASP A 313 3.62 3.17 31.32
CA ASP A 313 4.32 4.32 31.88
C ASP A 313 3.72 5.64 31.35
N TRP A 314 3.11 5.58 30.17
CA TRP A 314 2.58 6.71 29.41
C TRP A 314 1.24 6.29 28.79
N GLY A 315 0.13 6.79 29.23
CA GLY A 315 -1.15 6.36 28.71
C GLY A 315 -2.27 7.36 28.90
#